data_2c7718a71b21ddeb5f65b2c0ac33df4a
#
_entry.id   2c7718a71b21ddeb5f65b2c0ac33df4a
#
_cell.length_a   1.000
_cell.length_b   1.000
_cell.length_c   1.000
_cell.angle_alpha   90.00
_cell.angle_beta   90.00
_cell.angle_gamma   90.00
#
_symmetry.space_group_name_H-M   'P 1'
#
loop_
_entity.id
_entity.type
_entity.pdbx_description
1 polymer ?
#
loop_
_entity_poly.entity_id
_entity_poly.type
_entity_poly.pdbx_seq_one_letter_code
_entity_poly.pdbx_strand_id
1 'polypeptide(L)'
;MIRRAELLANRIEEGSTGLAAFVEGLSDAEWAVATSPTDRRTVGQIVNHVALVYPIEVDLARAVAGGNAVTDVTWEVVAKLNAGHAREHAKVTKAEALDLLHKNSRAAAEAVRGFTDAQLDQAAAFSLSYGAPVTAQFVIEDHAVRHSWHHLARIRRAVGR
;
A
#
# COMPACT_ATOMS: atom_id res chain seq x y z
N MET A 1 -5.18 27.85 1.44
CA MET A 1 -5.85 26.62 1.97
C MET A 1 -5.19 25.41 1.33
N ILE A 2 -4.77 24.42 2.12
CA ILE A 2 -4.16 23.19 1.59
C ILE A 2 -5.26 22.35 0.94
N ARG A 3 -5.02 21.83 -0.28
CA ARG A 3 -5.98 20.99 -1.02
C ARG A 3 -6.11 19.60 -0.36
N ARG A 4 -7.29 18.96 -0.47
CA ARG A 4 -7.51 17.59 0.05
C ARG A 4 -6.51 16.57 -0.53
N ALA A 5 -6.26 16.65 -1.82
CA ALA A 5 -5.27 15.80 -2.51
C ALA A 5 -3.86 15.93 -1.90
N GLU A 6 -3.45 17.14 -1.53
CA GLU A 6 -2.17 17.38 -0.87
C GLU A 6 -2.10 16.73 0.51
N LEU A 7 -3.17 16.83 1.30
CA LEU A 7 -3.24 16.16 2.60
C LEU A 7 -3.17 14.63 2.50
N LEU A 8 -3.84 14.05 1.49
CA LEU A 8 -3.78 12.60 1.25
C LEU A 8 -2.37 12.17 0.83
N ALA A 9 -1.74 12.90 -0.08
CA ALA A 9 -0.38 12.63 -0.54
C ALA A 9 0.64 12.69 0.61
N ASN A 10 0.54 13.72 1.46
CA ASN A 10 1.41 13.86 2.63
C ASN A 10 1.26 12.69 3.60
N ARG A 11 0.03 12.16 3.78
CA ARG A 11 -0.23 10.98 4.64
C ARG A 11 0.35 9.70 4.05
N ILE A 12 0.40 9.56 2.71
CA ILE A 12 1.10 8.44 2.05
C ILE A 12 2.60 8.52 2.35
N GLU A 13 3.22 9.68 2.16
CA GLU A 13 4.64 9.90 2.42
C GLU A 13 4.99 9.70 3.89
N GLU A 14 4.17 10.20 4.81
CA GLU A 14 4.33 9.99 6.26
C GLU A 14 4.33 8.50 6.62
N GLY A 15 3.36 7.74 6.12
CA GLY A 15 3.27 6.30 6.37
C GLY A 15 4.45 5.52 5.82
N SER A 16 4.87 5.80 4.58
CA SER A 16 6.01 5.13 3.96
C SER A 16 7.34 5.50 4.63
N THR A 17 7.51 6.76 5.02
CA THR A 17 8.69 7.23 5.77
C THR A 17 8.77 6.57 7.14
N GLY A 18 7.64 6.48 7.86
CA GLY A 18 7.58 5.79 9.14
C GLY A 18 7.91 4.30 9.05
N LEU A 19 7.42 3.62 8.00
CA LEU A 19 7.76 2.22 7.73
C LEU A 19 9.25 2.08 7.41
N ALA A 20 9.80 2.90 6.50
CA ALA A 20 11.20 2.86 6.11
C ALA A 20 12.12 3.08 7.31
N ALA A 21 11.90 4.14 8.09
CA ALA A 21 12.71 4.45 9.27
C ALA A 21 12.72 3.32 10.30
N PHE A 22 11.58 2.64 10.49
CA PHE A 22 11.52 1.51 11.41
C PHE A 22 12.33 0.31 10.90
N VAL A 23 12.17 -0.06 9.62
CA VAL A 23 12.82 -1.27 9.09
C VAL A 23 14.31 -1.08 8.82
N GLU A 24 14.79 0.15 8.59
CA GLU A 24 16.22 0.46 8.52
C GLU A 24 16.98 0.01 9.77
N GLY A 25 16.37 0.16 10.93
CA GLY A 25 16.94 -0.23 12.22
C GLY A 25 16.82 -1.71 12.58
N LEU A 26 16.25 -2.55 11.72
CA LEU A 26 16.13 -3.99 11.96
C LEU A 26 17.43 -4.73 11.64
N SER A 27 17.75 -5.76 12.43
CA SER A 27 18.79 -6.72 12.10
C SER A 27 18.38 -7.64 10.95
N ASP A 28 19.35 -8.36 10.36
CA ASP A 28 19.07 -9.35 9.32
C ASP A 28 18.18 -10.48 9.84
N ALA A 29 18.34 -10.86 11.11
CA ALA A 29 17.48 -11.86 11.76
C ALA A 29 16.03 -11.36 11.86
N GLU A 30 15.80 -10.12 12.28
CA GLU A 30 14.47 -9.49 12.34
C GLU A 30 13.86 -9.33 10.94
N TRP A 31 14.67 -9.00 9.92
CA TRP A 31 14.25 -8.92 8.52
C TRP A 31 13.69 -10.24 7.99
N ALA A 32 14.20 -11.37 8.48
CA ALA A 32 13.79 -12.73 8.09
C ALA A 32 12.64 -13.30 8.93
N VAL A 33 12.16 -12.59 9.96
CA VAL A 33 11.06 -13.07 10.81
C VAL A 33 9.76 -13.14 10.02
N ALA A 34 9.00 -14.24 10.17
CA ALA A 34 7.65 -14.35 9.65
C ALA A 34 6.70 -13.42 10.40
N THR A 35 5.84 -12.70 9.68
CA THR A 35 5.02 -11.62 10.27
C THR A 35 3.86 -12.12 11.12
N SER A 36 3.44 -13.39 10.96
CA SER A 36 2.50 -14.04 11.88
C SER A 36 2.50 -15.57 11.68
N PRO A 37 1.88 -16.35 12.58
CA PRO A 37 1.72 -17.80 12.41
C PRO A 37 0.92 -18.20 11.15
N THR A 38 -0.01 -17.37 10.73
CA THR A 38 -0.90 -17.61 9.59
C THR A 38 -0.38 -16.96 8.30
N ASP A 39 0.33 -15.85 8.40
CA ASP A 39 1.01 -15.21 7.26
C ASP A 39 2.51 -15.45 7.39
N ARG A 40 3.01 -16.43 6.67
CA ARG A 40 4.41 -16.87 6.73
C ARG A 40 5.36 -15.95 5.97
N ARG A 41 4.87 -14.90 5.32
CA ARG A 41 5.73 -13.91 4.67
C ARG A 41 6.65 -13.25 5.69
N THR A 42 7.91 -13.12 5.32
CA THR A 42 8.91 -12.43 6.15
C THR A 42 8.65 -10.93 6.20
N VAL A 43 9.26 -10.25 7.16
CA VAL A 43 9.27 -8.78 7.21
C VAL A 43 9.71 -8.20 5.87
N GLY A 44 10.79 -8.74 5.29
CA GLY A 44 11.29 -8.29 3.98
C GLY A 44 10.27 -8.42 2.85
N GLN A 45 9.60 -9.57 2.76
CA GLN A 45 8.55 -9.79 1.77
C GLN A 45 7.36 -8.84 1.97
N ILE A 46 7.01 -8.51 3.21
CA ILE A 46 5.92 -7.56 3.51
C ILE A 46 6.32 -6.13 3.13
N VAL A 47 7.53 -5.68 3.46
CA VAL A 47 8.00 -4.33 3.06
C VAL A 47 8.02 -4.19 1.54
N ASN A 48 8.54 -5.20 0.85
CA ASN A 48 8.55 -5.21 -0.61
C ASN A 48 7.14 -5.27 -1.21
N HIS A 49 6.21 -6.01 -0.58
CA HIS A 49 4.81 -6.03 -0.97
C HIS A 49 4.19 -4.63 -0.88
N VAL A 50 4.37 -3.92 0.23
CA VAL A 50 3.88 -2.53 0.37
C VAL A 50 4.39 -1.65 -0.76
N ALA A 51 5.66 -1.77 -1.11
CA ALA A 51 6.25 -1.02 -2.21
C ALA A 51 5.64 -1.35 -3.57
N LEU A 52 5.41 -2.64 -3.85
CA LEU A 52 4.88 -3.13 -5.13
C LEU A 52 3.41 -2.73 -5.38
N VAL A 53 2.59 -2.59 -4.33
CA VAL A 53 1.16 -2.35 -4.51
C VAL A 53 0.79 -0.87 -4.65
N TYR A 54 1.66 0.07 -4.29
CA TYR A 54 1.37 1.51 -4.45
C TYR A 54 0.86 1.91 -5.85
N PRO A 55 1.50 1.49 -6.96
CA PRO A 55 0.99 1.79 -8.30
C PRO A 55 -0.40 1.21 -8.54
N ILE A 56 -0.65 -0.01 -8.08
CA ILE A 56 -1.94 -0.70 -8.24
C ILE A 56 -3.03 0.06 -7.49
N GLU A 57 -2.77 0.47 -6.26
CA GLU A 57 -3.72 1.21 -5.41
C GLU A 57 -4.08 2.58 -6.01
N VAL A 58 -3.10 3.27 -6.59
CA VAL A 58 -3.33 4.53 -7.32
C VAL A 58 -4.16 4.31 -8.58
N ASP A 59 -3.91 3.23 -9.33
CA ASP A 59 -4.68 2.93 -10.53
C ASP A 59 -6.13 2.56 -10.21
N LEU A 60 -6.38 1.85 -9.11
CA LEU A 60 -7.74 1.61 -8.60
C LEU A 60 -8.45 2.94 -8.26
N ALA A 61 -7.76 3.84 -7.57
CA ALA A 61 -8.31 5.16 -7.26
C ALA A 61 -8.60 5.98 -8.51
N ARG A 62 -7.74 5.92 -9.54
CA ARG A 62 -7.96 6.58 -10.83
C ARG A 62 -9.17 6.03 -11.56
N ALA A 63 -9.37 4.71 -11.54
CA ALA A 63 -10.56 4.10 -12.16
C ALA A 63 -11.84 4.65 -11.52
N VAL A 64 -11.92 4.67 -10.19
CA VAL A 64 -13.06 5.21 -9.45
C VAL A 64 -13.23 6.71 -9.71
N ALA A 65 -12.14 7.48 -9.70
CA ALA A 65 -12.16 8.92 -10.00
C ALA A 65 -12.64 9.25 -11.42
N GLY A 66 -12.48 8.32 -12.36
CA GLY A 66 -13.03 8.39 -13.70
C GLY A 66 -14.49 7.90 -13.82
N GLY A 67 -15.12 7.52 -12.71
CA GLY A 67 -16.48 6.95 -12.70
C GLY A 67 -16.55 5.48 -13.17
N ASN A 68 -15.40 4.81 -13.32
CA ASN A 68 -15.34 3.43 -13.78
C ASN A 68 -15.47 2.46 -12.61
N ALA A 69 -16.39 1.50 -12.73
CA ALA A 69 -16.50 0.42 -11.75
C ALA A 69 -15.25 -0.48 -11.78
N VAL A 70 -14.80 -0.89 -10.60
CA VAL A 70 -13.77 -1.92 -10.44
C VAL A 70 -14.47 -3.22 -10.04
N THR A 71 -14.54 -4.17 -10.95
CA THR A 71 -15.32 -5.40 -10.78
C THR A 71 -14.47 -6.68 -10.80
N ASP A 72 -13.28 -6.63 -11.36
CA ASP A 72 -12.39 -7.75 -11.63
C ASP A 72 -11.29 -7.95 -10.57
N VAL A 73 -11.07 -6.97 -9.70
CA VAL A 73 -10.11 -7.05 -8.58
C VAL A 73 -10.83 -7.64 -7.36
N THR A 74 -10.90 -8.96 -7.29
CA THR A 74 -11.49 -9.67 -6.15
C THR A 74 -10.45 -10.01 -5.07
N TRP A 75 -10.91 -10.36 -3.87
CA TRP A 75 -10.00 -10.82 -2.80
C TRP A 75 -9.21 -12.08 -3.19
N GLU A 76 -9.76 -12.92 -4.08
CA GLU A 76 -9.04 -14.07 -4.64
C GLU A 76 -7.90 -13.61 -5.55
N VAL A 77 -8.15 -12.63 -6.42
CA VAL A 77 -7.12 -12.01 -7.28
C VAL A 77 -6.03 -11.38 -6.42
N VAL A 78 -6.39 -10.64 -5.38
CA VAL A 78 -5.44 -10.04 -4.43
C VAL A 78 -4.60 -11.13 -3.74
N ALA A 79 -5.23 -12.22 -3.29
CA ALA A 79 -4.50 -13.32 -2.64
C ALA A 79 -3.50 -13.98 -3.60
N LYS A 80 -3.87 -14.20 -4.85
CA LYS A 80 -2.97 -14.75 -5.90
C LYS A 80 -1.80 -13.82 -6.19
N LEU A 81 -2.06 -12.51 -6.32
CA LEU A 81 -1.04 -11.49 -6.53
C LEU A 81 -0.04 -11.48 -5.36
N ASN A 82 -0.54 -11.45 -4.13
CA ASN A 82 0.30 -11.45 -2.94
C ASN A 82 1.17 -12.70 -2.82
N ALA A 83 0.61 -13.87 -3.15
CA ALA A 83 1.38 -15.11 -3.19
C ALA A 83 2.44 -15.12 -4.30
N GLY A 84 2.15 -14.53 -5.46
CA GLY A 84 3.10 -14.30 -6.55
C GLY A 84 4.27 -13.44 -6.10
N HIS A 85 3.99 -12.24 -5.60
CA HIS A 85 5.00 -11.31 -5.08
C HIS A 85 5.89 -11.96 -4.01
N ALA A 86 5.29 -12.72 -3.08
CA ALA A 86 6.05 -13.38 -2.03
C ALA A 86 7.04 -14.43 -2.57
N ARG A 87 6.66 -15.18 -3.61
CA ARG A 87 7.56 -16.17 -4.24
C ARG A 87 8.67 -15.49 -5.05
N GLU A 88 8.32 -14.49 -5.85
CA GLU A 88 9.26 -13.79 -6.73
C GLU A 88 10.32 -13.02 -5.93
N HIS A 89 9.92 -12.48 -4.78
CA HIS A 89 10.78 -11.66 -3.92
C HIS A 89 11.15 -12.34 -2.58
N ALA A 90 11.24 -13.67 -2.59
CA ALA A 90 11.57 -14.45 -1.38
C ALA A 90 12.93 -14.10 -0.78
N LYS A 91 13.85 -13.58 -1.57
CA LYS A 91 15.23 -13.21 -1.17
C LYS A 91 15.50 -11.71 -1.29
N VAL A 92 14.46 -10.88 -1.31
CA VAL A 92 14.63 -9.43 -1.43
C VAL A 92 15.49 -8.89 -0.29
N THR A 93 16.48 -8.11 -0.64
CA THR A 93 17.34 -7.43 0.34
C THR A 93 16.64 -6.20 0.92
N LYS A 94 17.10 -5.77 2.09
CA LYS A 94 16.56 -4.56 2.72
C LYS A 94 16.76 -3.32 1.85
N ALA A 95 17.94 -3.19 1.21
CA ALA A 95 18.23 -2.08 0.32
C ALA A 95 17.26 -2.04 -0.88
N GLU A 96 17.08 -3.16 -1.58
CA GLU A 96 16.14 -3.24 -2.72
C GLU A 96 14.71 -2.90 -2.33
N ALA A 97 14.23 -3.43 -1.20
CA ALA A 97 12.88 -3.16 -0.72
C ALA A 97 12.68 -1.69 -0.32
N LEU A 98 13.66 -1.08 0.34
CA LEU A 98 13.62 0.33 0.73
C LEU A 98 13.69 1.27 -0.48
N ASP A 99 14.57 0.99 -1.44
CA ASP A 99 14.67 1.77 -2.67
C ASP A 99 13.33 1.75 -3.44
N LEU A 100 12.72 0.58 -3.55
CA LEU A 100 11.42 0.43 -4.20
C LEU A 100 10.30 1.13 -3.41
N LEU A 101 10.32 1.03 -2.08
CA LEU A 101 9.35 1.69 -1.20
C LEU A 101 9.42 3.22 -1.38
N HIS A 102 10.60 3.80 -1.32
CA HIS A 102 10.79 5.24 -1.52
C HIS A 102 10.37 5.70 -2.92
N LYS A 103 10.75 4.95 -3.95
CA LYS A 103 10.39 5.26 -5.34
C LYS A 103 8.88 5.24 -5.55
N ASN A 104 8.24 4.16 -5.16
CA ASN A 104 6.82 3.94 -5.46
C ASN A 104 5.89 4.77 -4.56
N SER A 105 6.22 4.96 -3.28
CA SER A 105 5.42 5.82 -2.40
C SER A 105 5.46 7.29 -2.85
N ARG A 106 6.63 7.78 -3.28
CA ARG A 106 6.76 9.14 -3.85
C ARG A 106 5.94 9.30 -5.13
N ALA A 107 6.02 8.31 -6.03
CA ALA A 107 5.24 8.33 -7.27
C ALA A 107 3.73 8.28 -6.98
N ALA A 108 3.30 7.48 -5.99
CA ALA A 108 1.91 7.41 -5.56
C ALA A 108 1.43 8.74 -4.96
N ALA A 109 2.21 9.35 -4.09
CA ALA A 109 1.89 10.66 -3.50
C ALA A 109 1.78 11.74 -4.59
N GLU A 110 2.70 11.77 -5.54
CA GLU A 110 2.65 12.72 -6.66
C GLU A 110 1.40 12.51 -7.53
N ALA A 111 1.06 11.27 -7.82
CA ALA A 111 -0.16 10.93 -8.55
C ALA A 111 -1.42 11.38 -7.80
N VAL A 112 -1.45 11.20 -6.47
CA VAL A 112 -2.57 11.62 -5.63
C VAL A 112 -2.69 13.14 -5.57
N ARG A 113 -1.60 13.90 -5.56
CA ARG A 113 -1.60 15.37 -5.66
C ARG A 113 -2.31 15.87 -6.92
N GLY A 114 -2.32 15.08 -7.98
CA GLY A 114 -2.99 15.42 -9.25
C GLY A 114 -4.51 15.35 -9.22
N PHE A 115 -5.14 14.72 -8.23
CA PHE A 115 -6.61 14.64 -8.17
C PHE A 115 -7.25 15.99 -7.83
N THR A 116 -8.37 16.28 -8.50
CA THR A 116 -9.27 17.37 -8.13
C THR A 116 -10.24 16.92 -7.04
N ASP A 117 -10.85 17.87 -6.33
CA ASP A 117 -11.87 17.56 -5.32
C ASP A 117 -13.08 16.81 -5.94
N ALA A 118 -13.49 17.18 -7.16
CA ALA A 118 -14.56 16.48 -7.87
C ALA A 118 -14.18 15.01 -8.18
N GLN A 119 -12.93 14.75 -8.55
CA GLN A 119 -12.43 13.40 -8.76
C GLN A 119 -12.35 12.60 -7.45
N LEU A 120 -11.95 13.24 -6.34
CA LEU A 120 -11.91 12.59 -5.02
C LEU A 120 -13.32 12.23 -4.53
N ASP A 121 -14.34 13.03 -4.87
CA ASP A 121 -15.74 12.79 -4.51
C ASP A 121 -16.46 11.81 -5.47
N GLN A 122 -15.87 11.55 -6.66
CA GLN A 122 -16.44 10.60 -7.62
C GLN A 122 -16.52 9.20 -6.99
N ALA A 123 -17.69 8.58 -7.12
CA ALA A 123 -17.93 7.22 -6.61
C ALA A 123 -18.23 6.25 -7.75
N ALA A 124 -17.79 5.00 -7.58
CA ALA A 124 -18.12 3.89 -8.47
C ALA A 124 -18.15 2.57 -7.68
N ALA A 125 -18.80 1.55 -8.25
CA ALA A 125 -18.84 0.22 -7.65
C ALA A 125 -17.43 -0.36 -7.51
N PHE A 126 -17.13 -0.93 -6.35
CA PHE A 126 -15.80 -1.41 -6.00
C PHE A 126 -15.84 -2.82 -5.43
N SER A 127 -15.23 -3.77 -6.14
CA SER A 127 -15.31 -5.20 -5.81
C SER A 127 -14.74 -5.55 -4.43
N LEU A 128 -13.66 -4.90 -3.99
CA LEU A 128 -13.07 -5.13 -2.66
C LEU A 128 -13.95 -4.60 -1.52
N SER A 129 -14.96 -3.78 -1.84
CA SER A 129 -16.03 -3.35 -0.92
C SER A 129 -17.36 -4.06 -1.25
N TYR A 130 -17.30 -5.28 -1.78
CA TYR A 130 -18.45 -6.10 -2.12
C TYR A 130 -19.42 -5.46 -3.12
N GLY A 131 -18.90 -4.63 -4.02
CA GLY A 131 -19.69 -3.93 -5.04
C GLY A 131 -20.35 -2.64 -4.55
N ALA A 132 -20.15 -2.26 -3.28
CA ALA A 132 -20.63 -0.97 -2.80
C ALA A 132 -19.96 0.19 -3.58
N PRO A 133 -20.70 1.27 -3.89
CA PRO A 133 -20.08 2.46 -4.46
C PRO A 133 -19.23 3.15 -3.40
N VAL A 134 -17.94 3.34 -3.71
CA VAL A 134 -16.99 4.04 -2.85
C VAL A 134 -16.37 5.21 -3.60
N THR A 135 -15.98 6.26 -2.90
CA THR A 135 -15.30 7.41 -3.51
C THR A 135 -13.84 7.10 -3.81
N ALA A 136 -13.25 7.81 -4.77
CA ALA A 136 -11.82 7.71 -5.02
C ALA A 136 -11.00 8.09 -3.78
N GLN A 137 -11.45 9.07 -2.99
CA GLN A 137 -10.83 9.41 -1.71
C GLN A 137 -10.82 8.22 -0.76
N PHE A 138 -11.93 7.51 -0.62
CA PHE A 138 -12.00 6.31 0.23
C PHE A 138 -10.98 5.25 -0.23
N VAL A 139 -10.87 5.00 -1.54
CA VAL A 139 -9.89 4.04 -2.07
C VAL A 139 -8.46 4.44 -1.71
N ILE A 140 -8.11 5.73 -1.85
CA ILE A 140 -6.79 6.25 -1.46
C ILE A 140 -6.55 6.05 0.04
N GLU A 141 -7.53 6.38 0.89
CA GLU A 141 -7.40 6.28 2.34
C GLU A 141 -7.32 4.84 2.82
N ASP A 142 -8.19 3.96 2.33
CA ASP A 142 -8.26 2.55 2.78
C ASP A 142 -7.12 1.70 2.23
N HIS A 143 -6.57 2.06 1.07
CA HIS A 143 -5.46 1.34 0.45
C HIS A 143 -4.13 2.11 0.63
N ALA A 144 -3.85 3.12 -0.18
CA ALA A 144 -2.53 3.74 -0.26
C ALA A 144 -2.06 4.41 1.05
N VAL A 145 -2.96 5.06 1.79
CA VAL A 145 -2.61 5.66 3.08
C VAL A 145 -2.48 4.61 4.16
N ARG A 146 -3.49 3.74 4.32
CA ARG A 146 -3.54 2.77 5.42
C ARG A 146 -2.48 1.68 5.32
N HIS A 147 -2.04 1.32 4.12
CA HIS A 147 -1.23 0.12 3.86
C HIS A 147 0.09 0.12 4.64
N SER A 148 0.87 1.20 4.54
CA SER A 148 2.13 1.31 5.28
C SER A 148 1.94 1.25 6.79
N TRP A 149 0.94 1.93 7.33
CA TRP A 149 0.62 1.93 8.76
C TRP A 149 0.19 0.55 9.25
N HIS A 150 -0.69 -0.13 8.49
CA HIS A 150 -1.15 -1.46 8.81
C HIS A 150 0.02 -2.45 8.89
N HIS A 151 0.90 -2.44 7.89
CA HIS A 151 2.03 -3.35 7.86
C HIS A 151 3.12 -2.98 8.86
N LEU A 152 3.36 -1.70 9.14
CA LEU A 152 4.26 -1.26 10.20
C LEU A 152 3.81 -1.81 11.57
N ALA A 153 2.52 -1.71 11.88
CA ALA A 153 1.97 -2.27 13.13
C ALA A 153 2.13 -3.80 13.21
N ARG A 154 1.98 -4.51 12.09
CA ARG A 154 2.22 -5.96 12.02
C ARG A 154 3.68 -6.32 12.23
N ILE A 155 4.58 -5.61 11.57
CA ILE A 155 6.03 -5.83 11.68
C ILE A 155 6.50 -5.59 13.12
N ARG A 156 6.07 -4.49 13.74
CA ARG A 156 6.39 -4.21 15.14
C ARG A 156 6.00 -5.37 16.07
N ARG A 157 4.79 -5.88 15.92
CA ARG A 157 4.34 -7.05 16.71
C ARG A 157 5.19 -8.28 16.46
N ALA A 158 5.56 -8.54 15.20
CA ALA A 158 6.34 -9.71 14.83
C ALA A 158 7.76 -9.70 15.42
N VAL A 159 8.39 -8.52 15.53
CA VAL A 159 9.74 -8.35 16.08
C VAL A 159 9.75 -7.97 17.57
N GLY A 160 8.58 -7.84 18.21
CA GLY A 160 8.47 -7.56 19.65
C GLY A 160 8.77 -6.11 20.04
N ARG A 161 8.54 -5.16 19.17
CA ARG A 161 8.76 -3.71 19.41
C ARG A 161 7.50 -2.87 19.25
#